data_723c02018b5349d3ef7e68224fef7286
#
_entry.id   723c02018b5349d3ef7e68224fef7286
#
_cell.length_a   1.000
_cell.length_b   1.000
_cell.length_c   1.000
_cell.angle_alpha   90.00
_cell.angle_beta   90.00
_cell.angle_gamma   90.00
#
_symmetry.space_group_name_H-M   'P 1'
#
loop_
_entity.id
_entity.type
_entity.pdbx_description
1 polymer ?
#
loop_
_entity_poly.entity_id
_entity_poly.type
_entity_poly.pdbx_seq_one_letter_code
_entity_poly.pdbx_strand_id
1 'polypeptide(L)'
;SLFSDASDSLYNSLNMTDGIPASVSTFLVKVDGKYILFDAGLGAFDGQLMNRLAALGVNPDSIGLVYLTHFHVDHISGLVAKDGAGNDTKAFKNAAVYAGKVEYDAWMNDIPKNDLQKNIMALYKDSLHLFAFGDTLPHGVVAMDAVGHTPGHTAFQLANLLIVGDL
;
A
#
# COMPACT_ATOMS: atom_id res chain seq x y z
N SER A 1 6.62 -14.20 14.58
CA SER A 1 6.98 -13.13 15.55
C SER A 1 7.81 -12.09 14.84
N LEU A 2 7.43 -10.81 14.95
CA LEU A 2 8.20 -9.66 14.40
C LEU A 2 9.57 -9.53 15.08
N PHE A 3 9.73 -10.12 16.27
CA PHE A 3 10.94 -10.07 17.09
C PHE A 3 11.33 -11.48 17.51
N SER A 4 11.71 -12.30 16.53
CA SER A 4 12.04 -13.73 16.75
C SER A 4 13.13 -13.96 17.78
N ASP A 5 14.00 -12.97 17.99
CA ASP A 5 15.18 -13.05 18.86
C ASP A 5 14.94 -12.45 20.26
N ALA A 6 13.75 -11.92 20.52
CA ALA A 6 13.40 -11.38 21.81
C ALA A 6 13.14 -12.52 22.82
N SER A 7 13.72 -12.39 24.02
CA SER A 7 13.53 -13.37 25.09
C SER A 7 12.15 -13.27 25.72
N ASP A 8 11.63 -14.40 26.26
CA ASP A 8 10.37 -14.40 27.01
C ASP A 8 10.41 -13.43 28.21
N SER A 9 11.59 -13.24 28.80
CA SER A 9 11.78 -12.26 29.88
C SER A 9 11.52 -10.83 29.42
N LEU A 10 11.93 -10.49 28.18
CA LEU A 10 11.68 -9.17 27.60
C LEU A 10 10.19 -8.99 27.31
N TYR A 11 9.54 -9.97 26.69
CA TYR A 11 8.09 -9.93 26.45
C TYR A 11 7.29 -9.75 27.74
N ASN A 12 7.65 -10.50 28.79
CA ASN A 12 7.01 -10.38 30.10
C ASN A 12 7.23 -8.98 30.71
N SER A 13 8.44 -8.45 30.65
CA SER A 13 8.77 -7.12 31.21
C SER A 13 8.04 -5.96 30.52
N LEU A 14 7.67 -6.15 29.25
CA LEU A 14 6.96 -5.16 28.43
C LEU A 14 5.45 -5.39 28.38
N ASN A 15 4.94 -6.40 29.10
CA ASN A 15 3.52 -6.81 29.03
C ASN A 15 3.05 -7.18 27.61
N MET A 16 3.91 -7.83 26.83
CA MET A 16 3.68 -8.13 25.41
C MET A 16 3.53 -9.63 25.14
N THR A 17 3.23 -10.43 26.17
CA THR A 17 3.04 -11.89 26.05
C THR A 17 1.92 -12.28 25.11
N ASP A 18 0.87 -11.45 25.00
CA ASP A 18 -0.30 -11.66 24.14
C ASP A 18 -0.14 -10.99 22.75
N GLY A 19 1.06 -10.50 22.46
CA GLY A 19 1.38 -9.76 21.23
C GLY A 19 1.28 -8.25 21.40
N ILE A 20 1.56 -7.55 20.31
CA ILE A 20 1.47 -6.09 20.24
C ILE A 20 0.25 -5.74 19.40
N PRO A 21 -0.64 -4.84 19.86
CA PRO A 21 -1.69 -4.32 19.00
C PRO A 21 -1.08 -3.71 17.73
N ALA A 22 -1.45 -4.23 16.58
CA ALA A 22 -1.01 -3.72 15.29
C ALA A 22 -2.23 -3.35 14.43
N SER A 23 -2.06 -2.42 13.52
CA SER A 23 -3.08 -2.05 12.54
C SER A 23 -2.44 -1.91 11.16
N VAL A 24 -3.18 -2.34 10.14
CA VAL A 24 -2.87 -2.02 8.73
C VAL A 24 -3.73 -0.83 8.34
N SER A 25 -3.09 0.27 7.97
CA SER A 25 -3.76 1.53 7.68
C SER A 25 -3.67 1.88 6.21
N THR A 26 -4.79 2.32 5.65
CA THR A 26 -4.88 2.98 4.34
C THR A 26 -5.46 4.38 4.53
N PHE A 27 -5.03 5.34 3.73
CA PHE A 27 -5.50 6.72 3.88
C PHE A 27 -6.23 7.15 2.61
N LEU A 28 -7.50 7.53 2.75
CA LEU A 28 -8.30 8.13 1.68
C LEU A 28 -8.33 9.64 1.88
N VAL A 29 -7.82 10.38 0.89
CA VAL A 29 -7.80 11.84 0.91
C VAL A 29 -8.61 12.37 -0.26
N LYS A 30 -9.31 13.48 -0.08
CA LYS A 30 -10.02 14.17 -1.15
C LYS A 30 -9.38 15.53 -1.42
N VAL A 31 -8.85 15.71 -2.63
CA VAL A 31 -8.21 16.95 -3.08
C VAL A 31 -8.89 17.40 -4.37
N ASP A 32 -9.36 18.64 -4.42
CA ASP A 32 -10.04 19.22 -5.58
C ASP A 32 -11.16 18.34 -6.16
N GLY A 33 -11.92 17.70 -5.26
CA GLY A 33 -13.01 16.80 -5.62
C GLY A 33 -12.58 15.40 -6.06
N LYS A 34 -11.29 15.10 -6.16
CA LYS A 34 -10.73 13.80 -6.54
C LYS A 34 -10.35 12.99 -5.29
N TYR A 35 -10.61 11.67 -5.35
CA TYR A 35 -10.17 10.75 -4.31
C TYR A 35 -8.78 10.20 -4.64
N ILE A 36 -7.91 10.26 -3.65
CA ILE A 36 -6.54 9.73 -3.65
C ILE A 36 -6.46 8.71 -2.54
N LEU A 37 -5.98 7.52 -2.84
CA LEU A 37 -5.75 6.45 -1.87
C LEU A 37 -4.25 6.27 -1.67
N PHE A 38 -3.81 6.15 -0.42
CA PHE A 38 -2.46 5.75 -0.07
C PHE A 38 -2.52 4.37 0.56
N ASP A 39 -1.87 3.42 -0.10
CA ASP A 39 -1.92 1.98 0.09
C ASP A 39 -3.33 1.39 -0.05
N ALA A 40 -3.42 0.09 -0.28
CA ALA A 40 -4.67 -0.60 -0.54
C ALA A 40 -5.04 -1.66 0.52
N GLY A 41 -4.17 -1.89 1.50
CA GLY A 41 -4.41 -2.81 2.59
C GLY A 41 -4.40 -4.29 2.17
N LEU A 42 -4.91 -5.14 3.06
CA LEU A 42 -4.86 -6.60 2.99
C LEU A 42 -5.74 -7.22 1.90
N GLY A 43 -6.71 -6.49 1.34
CA GLY A 43 -7.62 -7.05 0.33
C GLY A 43 -8.35 -8.29 0.80
N ALA A 44 -8.18 -9.41 0.08
CA ALA A 44 -8.82 -10.68 0.39
C ALA A 44 -8.29 -11.36 1.67
N PHE A 45 -7.19 -10.88 2.25
CA PHE A 45 -6.63 -11.36 3.53
C PHE A 45 -7.26 -10.63 4.73
N ASP A 46 -8.59 -10.58 4.80
CA ASP A 46 -9.37 -9.89 5.84
C ASP A 46 -9.26 -8.36 5.82
N GLY A 47 -8.97 -7.78 4.65
CA GLY A 47 -8.93 -6.32 4.47
C GLY A 47 -10.30 -5.66 4.58
N GLN A 48 -10.36 -4.53 5.28
CA GLN A 48 -11.61 -3.82 5.53
C GLN A 48 -11.84 -2.62 4.60
N LEU A 49 -10.91 -2.34 3.67
CA LEU A 49 -10.96 -1.13 2.84
C LEU A 49 -12.29 -1.00 2.08
N MET A 50 -12.73 -2.06 1.38
CA MET A 50 -13.97 -2.00 0.59
C MET A 50 -15.20 -1.75 1.46
N ASN A 51 -15.27 -2.36 2.65
CA ASN A 51 -16.35 -2.12 3.61
C ASN A 51 -16.34 -0.66 4.12
N ARG A 52 -15.15 -0.10 4.34
CA ARG A 52 -15.00 1.30 4.78
C ARG A 52 -15.35 2.28 3.68
N LEU A 53 -14.95 2.03 2.43
CA LEU A 53 -15.35 2.84 1.28
C LEU A 53 -16.87 2.83 1.09
N ALA A 54 -17.50 1.65 1.19
CA ALA A 54 -18.95 1.52 1.10
C ALA A 54 -19.67 2.29 2.22
N ALA A 55 -19.18 2.21 3.47
CA ALA A 55 -19.73 2.96 4.60
C ALA A 55 -19.62 4.49 4.42
N LEU A 56 -18.60 4.95 3.70
CA LEU A 56 -18.41 6.36 3.35
C LEU A 56 -19.19 6.78 2.08
N GLY A 57 -19.89 5.85 1.41
CA GLY A 57 -20.55 6.10 0.13
C GLY A 57 -19.57 6.36 -1.02
N VAL A 58 -18.35 5.90 -0.91
CA VAL A 58 -17.31 6.07 -1.94
C VAL A 58 -17.27 4.84 -2.82
N ASN A 59 -17.57 5.02 -4.11
CA ASN A 59 -17.40 3.97 -5.11
C ASN A 59 -15.90 3.78 -5.39
N PRO A 60 -15.34 2.55 -5.33
CA PRO A 60 -13.95 2.28 -5.71
C PRO A 60 -13.56 2.80 -7.10
N ASP A 61 -14.49 2.78 -8.06
CA ASP A 61 -14.26 3.30 -9.41
C ASP A 61 -14.13 4.85 -9.46
N SER A 62 -14.46 5.55 -8.36
CA SER A 62 -14.24 7.00 -8.23
C SER A 62 -12.86 7.38 -7.69
N ILE A 63 -12.07 6.39 -7.25
CA ILE A 63 -10.68 6.60 -6.85
C ILE A 63 -9.84 6.70 -8.11
N GLY A 64 -9.26 7.89 -8.33
CA GLY A 64 -8.49 8.18 -9.55
C GLY A 64 -6.99 7.94 -9.40
N LEU A 65 -6.49 7.94 -8.17
CA LEU A 65 -5.05 7.79 -7.87
C LEU A 65 -4.85 6.88 -6.68
N VAL A 66 -3.88 5.96 -6.81
CA VAL A 66 -3.36 5.15 -5.70
C VAL A 66 -1.85 5.34 -5.62
N TYR A 67 -1.36 5.75 -4.48
CA TYR A 67 0.06 5.86 -4.16
C TYR A 67 0.48 4.72 -3.25
N LEU A 68 1.51 3.97 -3.61
CA LEU A 68 2.01 2.82 -2.85
C LEU A 68 3.28 3.20 -2.10
N THR A 69 3.27 3.03 -0.79
CA THR A 69 4.45 3.26 0.04
C THR A 69 5.50 2.19 -0.23
N HIS A 70 5.08 0.92 -0.30
CA HIS A 70 5.92 -0.24 -0.59
C HIS A 70 5.08 -1.45 -1.00
N PHE A 71 5.70 -2.59 -1.32
CA PHE A 71 5.01 -3.74 -1.92
C PHE A 71 4.78 -4.92 -0.97
N HIS A 72 4.74 -4.72 0.33
CA HIS A 72 4.28 -5.79 1.22
C HIS A 72 2.80 -6.11 1.00
N VAL A 73 2.43 -7.33 1.34
CA VAL A 73 1.10 -7.91 1.08
C VAL A 73 -0.02 -7.06 1.66
N ASP A 74 0.17 -6.55 2.84
CA ASP A 74 -0.80 -5.74 3.59
C ASP A 74 -0.94 -4.30 3.08
N HIS A 75 -0.12 -3.89 2.10
CA HIS A 75 -0.21 -2.58 1.44
C HIS A 75 -0.76 -2.66 0.02
N ILE A 76 -0.57 -3.78 -0.68
CA ILE A 76 -0.95 -3.87 -2.10
C ILE A 76 -2.08 -4.85 -2.41
N SER A 77 -2.41 -5.80 -1.52
CA SER A 77 -3.38 -6.87 -1.85
C SER A 77 -4.79 -6.34 -2.13
N GLY A 78 -5.15 -5.19 -1.54
CA GLY A 78 -6.43 -4.54 -1.83
C GLY A 78 -6.56 -3.95 -3.23
N LEU A 79 -5.49 -3.95 -4.03
CA LEU A 79 -5.55 -3.60 -5.46
C LEU A 79 -6.29 -4.67 -6.28
N VAL A 80 -6.49 -5.87 -5.73
CA VAL A 80 -7.12 -6.99 -6.44
C VAL A 80 -8.55 -7.19 -5.96
N ALA A 81 -9.46 -7.35 -6.91
CA ALA A 81 -10.80 -7.87 -6.71
C ALA A 81 -10.99 -9.17 -7.50
N LYS A 82 -12.04 -9.92 -7.22
CA LYS A 82 -12.44 -11.08 -7.99
C LYS A 82 -13.64 -10.74 -8.87
N ASP A 83 -13.64 -11.23 -10.12
CA ASP A 83 -14.82 -11.18 -10.97
C ASP A 83 -15.83 -12.29 -10.62
N GLY A 84 -16.97 -12.34 -11.31
CA GLY A 84 -17.99 -13.35 -11.10
C GLY A 84 -17.54 -14.79 -11.43
N ALA A 85 -16.42 -14.97 -12.12
CA ALA A 85 -15.80 -16.27 -12.44
C ALA A 85 -14.63 -16.60 -11.48
N GLY A 86 -14.30 -15.71 -10.56
CA GLY A 86 -13.22 -15.87 -9.58
C GLY A 86 -11.84 -15.45 -10.07
N ASN A 87 -11.74 -14.81 -11.25
CA ASN A 87 -10.47 -14.33 -11.78
C ASN A 87 -10.08 -13.01 -11.13
N ASP A 88 -8.77 -12.77 -11.03
CA ASP A 88 -8.22 -11.51 -10.54
C ASP A 88 -8.51 -10.36 -11.50
N THR A 89 -9.02 -9.27 -10.95
CA THR A 89 -9.32 -8.01 -11.67
C THR A 89 -8.89 -6.80 -10.85
N LYS A 90 -8.81 -5.64 -11.48
CA LYS A 90 -8.52 -4.37 -10.78
C LYS A 90 -9.64 -4.04 -9.80
N ALA A 91 -9.30 -3.82 -8.53
CA ALA A 91 -10.22 -3.32 -7.53
C ALA A 91 -10.58 -1.84 -7.77
N PHE A 92 -9.65 -1.04 -8.29
CA PHE A 92 -9.80 0.37 -8.64
C PHE A 92 -9.60 0.54 -10.15
N LYS A 93 -10.68 0.34 -10.91
CA LYS A 93 -10.61 0.20 -12.38
C LYS A 93 -10.10 1.46 -13.09
N ASN A 94 -10.42 2.63 -12.53
CA ASN A 94 -10.09 3.93 -13.12
C ASN A 94 -8.84 4.57 -12.51
N ALA A 95 -8.18 3.91 -11.56
CA ALA A 95 -7.03 4.47 -10.89
C ALA A 95 -5.75 4.36 -11.70
N ALA A 96 -4.98 5.45 -11.73
CA ALA A 96 -3.56 5.40 -11.98
C ALA A 96 -2.84 5.01 -10.68
N VAL A 97 -1.96 4.01 -10.75
CA VAL A 97 -1.17 3.52 -9.60
C VAL A 97 0.23 4.07 -9.69
N TYR A 98 0.71 4.68 -8.63
CA TYR A 98 2.04 5.26 -8.53
C TYR A 98 2.88 4.46 -7.55
N ALA A 99 4.07 4.05 -7.97
CA ALA A 99 5.00 3.25 -7.19
C ALA A 99 6.44 3.75 -7.33
N GLY A 100 7.23 3.65 -6.27
CA GLY A 100 8.65 3.96 -6.33
C GLY A 100 9.38 3.05 -7.32
N LYS A 101 10.19 3.63 -8.21
CA LYS A 101 10.95 2.83 -9.18
C LYS A 101 11.91 1.86 -8.49
N VAL A 102 12.55 2.29 -7.41
CA VAL A 102 13.48 1.43 -6.63
C VAL A 102 12.73 0.24 -6.02
N GLU A 103 11.55 0.48 -5.46
CA GLU A 103 10.70 -0.57 -4.91
C GLU A 103 10.26 -1.56 -5.99
N TYR A 104 9.76 -1.03 -7.12
CA TYR A 104 9.34 -1.85 -8.25
C TYR A 104 10.49 -2.73 -8.76
N ASP A 105 11.67 -2.15 -9.00
CA ASP A 105 12.81 -2.89 -9.55
C ASP A 105 13.27 -3.99 -8.58
N ALA A 106 13.33 -3.71 -7.28
CA ALA A 106 13.73 -4.69 -6.27
C ALA A 106 12.74 -5.88 -6.21
N TRP A 107 11.43 -5.61 -6.19
CA TRP A 107 10.44 -6.68 -6.14
C TRP A 107 10.30 -7.45 -7.44
N MET A 108 10.47 -6.81 -8.60
CA MET A 108 10.36 -7.49 -9.88
C MET A 108 11.58 -8.36 -10.21
N ASN A 109 12.78 -7.99 -9.72
CA ASN A 109 14.03 -8.62 -10.14
C ASN A 109 14.77 -9.36 -9.02
N ASP A 110 14.81 -8.82 -7.80
CA ASP A 110 15.78 -9.23 -6.77
C ASP A 110 15.14 -10.00 -5.62
N ILE A 111 13.92 -9.65 -5.19
CA ILE A 111 13.25 -10.29 -4.06
C ILE A 111 12.61 -11.61 -4.50
N PRO A 112 12.94 -12.75 -3.84
CA PRO A 112 12.35 -14.04 -4.17
C PRO A 112 10.89 -14.16 -3.67
N LYS A 113 10.12 -15.11 -4.25
CA LYS A 113 8.73 -15.39 -3.88
C LYS A 113 7.81 -14.18 -4.01
N ASN A 114 7.94 -13.46 -5.10
CA ASN A 114 7.25 -12.21 -5.42
C ASN A 114 6.11 -12.37 -6.43
N ASP A 115 5.55 -13.57 -6.58
CA ASP A 115 4.50 -13.85 -7.58
C ASP A 115 3.26 -12.98 -7.38
N LEU A 116 2.88 -12.73 -6.11
CA LEU A 116 1.76 -11.84 -5.80
C LEU A 116 2.00 -10.42 -6.31
N GLN A 117 3.17 -9.86 -6.02
CA GLN A 117 3.56 -8.53 -6.45
C GLN A 117 3.58 -8.43 -7.98
N LYS A 118 4.20 -9.40 -8.64
CA LYS A 118 4.25 -9.47 -10.12
C LYS A 118 2.85 -9.53 -10.73
N ASN A 119 1.97 -10.35 -10.19
CA ASN A 119 0.60 -10.49 -10.67
C ASN A 119 -0.18 -9.19 -10.49
N ILE A 120 -0.07 -8.55 -9.34
CA ILE A 120 -0.74 -7.27 -9.06
C ILE A 120 -0.23 -6.18 -10.00
N MET A 121 1.10 -6.03 -10.15
CA MET A 121 1.67 -5.02 -11.04
C MET A 121 1.29 -5.28 -12.51
N ALA A 122 1.18 -6.56 -12.92
CA ALA A 122 0.72 -6.91 -14.25
C ALA A 122 -0.74 -6.52 -14.52
N LEU A 123 -1.63 -6.60 -13.52
CA LEU A 123 -3.02 -6.10 -13.65
C LEU A 123 -3.07 -4.60 -13.94
N TYR A 124 -2.16 -3.82 -13.36
CA TYR A 124 -2.14 -2.37 -13.48
C TYR A 124 -1.14 -1.85 -14.52
N LYS A 125 -0.48 -2.70 -15.31
CA LYS A 125 0.61 -2.34 -16.23
C LYS A 125 0.33 -1.11 -17.12
N ASP A 126 -0.93 -0.95 -17.57
CA ASP A 126 -1.33 0.13 -18.46
C ASP A 126 -1.65 1.45 -17.72
N SER A 127 -1.70 1.41 -16.39
CA SER A 127 -1.96 2.56 -15.52
C SER A 127 -0.97 2.68 -14.36
N LEU A 128 0.16 1.96 -14.44
CA LEU A 128 1.26 2.02 -13.48
C LEU A 128 2.24 3.11 -13.87
N HIS A 129 2.57 3.99 -12.94
CA HIS A 129 3.54 5.06 -13.10
C HIS A 129 4.64 4.90 -12.06
N LEU A 130 5.88 4.85 -12.52
CA LEU A 130 7.05 4.75 -11.64
C LEU A 130 7.64 6.14 -11.41
N PHE A 131 7.96 6.45 -10.15
CA PHE A 131 8.54 7.72 -9.74
C PHE A 131 9.90 7.54 -9.03
N ALA A 132 10.66 8.61 -8.92
CA ALA A 132 11.87 8.70 -8.12
C ALA A 132 11.62 9.47 -6.81
N PHE A 133 12.48 9.27 -5.80
CA PHE A 133 12.45 10.09 -4.59
C PHE A 133 12.70 11.56 -4.93
N GLY A 134 11.94 12.44 -4.30
CA GLY A 134 11.95 13.87 -4.55
C GLY A 134 11.00 14.34 -5.64
N ASP A 135 10.39 13.43 -6.42
CA ASP A 135 9.41 13.82 -7.42
C ASP A 135 8.17 14.44 -6.79
N THR A 136 7.62 15.44 -7.48
CA THR A 136 6.29 15.97 -7.20
C THR A 136 5.29 15.29 -8.12
N LEU A 137 4.43 14.50 -7.51
CA LEU A 137 3.40 13.68 -8.17
C LEU A 137 2.09 14.48 -8.34
N PRO A 138 1.09 13.95 -9.05
CA PRO A 138 -0.20 14.62 -9.21
C PRO A 138 -0.80 15.12 -7.88
N HIS A 139 -1.49 16.25 -7.93
CA HIS A 139 -2.05 16.99 -6.78
C HIS A 139 -1.02 17.47 -5.74
N GLY A 140 0.26 17.59 -6.12
CA GLY A 140 1.30 18.13 -5.25
C GLY A 140 1.79 17.17 -4.18
N VAL A 141 1.57 15.86 -4.36
CA VAL A 141 2.14 14.84 -3.48
C VAL A 141 3.63 14.72 -3.74
N VAL A 142 4.45 14.83 -2.71
CA VAL A 142 5.90 14.67 -2.80
C VAL A 142 6.31 13.29 -2.31
N ALA A 143 7.07 12.56 -3.14
CA ALA A 143 7.63 11.26 -2.81
C ALA A 143 8.94 11.44 -2.04
N MET A 144 8.98 10.99 -0.79
CA MET A 144 10.13 11.14 0.10
C MET A 144 10.84 9.80 0.29
N ASP A 145 12.17 9.84 0.30
CA ASP A 145 12.99 8.66 0.65
C ASP A 145 12.73 8.25 2.12
N ALA A 146 12.25 7.02 2.30
CA ALA A 146 12.05 6.38 3.59
C ALA A 146 12.57 4.93 3.57
N VAL A 147 13.63 4.71 2.80
CA VAL A 147 14.29 3.41 2.64
C VAL A 147 14.73 2.82 3.99
N GLY A 148 14.45 1.54 4.18
CA GLY A 148 14.82 0.81 5.40
C GLY A 148 13.97 -0.44 5.56
N HIS A 149 12.66 -0.27 5.71
CA HIS A 149 11.70 -1.36 5.81
C HIS A 149 11.64 -2.21 4.53
N THR A 150 11.67 -1.56 3.36
CA THR A 150 11.92 -2.17 2.06
C THR A 150 12.96 -1.38 1.27
N PRO A 151 13.53 -1.94 0.17
CA PRO A 151 14.57 -1.27 -0.62
C PRO A 151 14.15 0.06 -1.26
N GLY A 152 12.87 0.27 -1.50
CA GLY A 152 12.34 1.49 -2.12
C GLY A 152 11.17 2.10 -1.37
N HIS A 153 11.06 1.81 -0.06
CA HIS A 153 10.00 2.36 0.79
C HIS A 153 9.93 3.87 0.69
N THR A 154 8.73 4.38 0.45
CA THR A 154 8.45 5.80 0.19
C THR A 154 7.46 6.35 1.21
N ALA A 155 7.79 7.47 1.84
CA ALA A 155 6.82 8.30 2.54
C ALA A 155 6.25 9.36 1.60
N PHE A 156 5.00 9.76 1.80
CA PHE A 156 4.35 10.78 0.97
C PHE A 156 3.98 11.99 1.80
N GLN A 157 4.35 13.17 1.31
CA GLN A 157 3.91 14.45 1.86
C GLN A 157 2.86 15.09 0.95
N LEU A 158 1.74 15.46 1.52
CA LEU A 158 0.70 16.25 0.85
C LEU A 158 0.34 17.43 1.75
N ALA A 159 0.78 18.63 1.37
CA ALA A 159 0.70 19.83 2.21
C ALA A 159 1.28 19.59 3.62
N ASN A 160 0.46 19.63 4.67
CA ASN A 160 0.86 19.36 6.05
C ASN A 160 0.58 17.92 6.52
N LEU A 161 0.13 17.04 5.63
CA LEU A 161 -0.06 15.62 5.91
C LEU A 161 1.19 14.84 5.49
N LEU A 162 1.68 13.98 6.37
CA LEU A 162 2.75 13.03 6.10
C LEU A 162 2.22 11.61 6.29
N ILE A 163 2.35 10.78 5.27
CA ILE A 163 1.99 9.36 5.27
C ILE A 163 3.29 8.58 5.16
N VAL A 164 3.61 7.83 6.20
CA VAL A 164 4.95 7.25 6.39
C VAL A 164 5.04 5.77 6.06
N GLY A 165 3.89 5.08 5.84
CA GLY A 165 3.90 3.62 5.69
C GLY A 165 4.42 2.93 6.94
N ASP A 166 5.30 1.97 6.75
CA ASP A 166 5.93 1.16 7.80
C ASP A 166 7.34 1.69 8.09
N LEU A 167 7.49 2.40 9.19
CA LEU A 167 8.78 2.94 9.67
C LEU A 167 9.28 2.17 10.87
#